data_7e8a8e2cf699b347599996fe1f38cf93
#
_entry.id   7e8a8e2cf699b347599996fe1f38cf93
#
_cell.length_a   1.000
_cell.length_b   1.000
_cell.length_c   1.000
_cell.angle_alpha   90.00
_cell.angle_beta   90.00
_cell.angle_gamma   90.00
#
_symmetry.space_group_name_H-M   'P 1'
#
loop_
_entity.id
_entity.type
_entity.pdbx_description
1 polymer ?
#
loop_
_entity_poly.entity_id
_entity_poly.type
_entity_poly.pdbx_seq_one_letter_code
_entity_poly.pdbx_strand_id
1 'polypeptide(L)'
;LTLLVLLSGVSFGVVELEPLAQNQPQSLSPHPPQKNITLAVILPLHNTEYPWAWPRVGPALHWALDKVNSDPNLLPGYHLQLVFNSSENKEGLCSDSVAPLVAVDLKFSYNPWAFIGPGCDYSSSPVARFTTHWEVPMITGGARALGFNLYSSITNIGPTHKKLGEFVVRMHRHFGWHKHALLVFSDNKNDDRPCYFAVEGPYTEMRDNNITADDMVFNEDDEPVRYEVLLRDISQKARGKCDTPWGGEE
;
A
#
# COMPACT_ATOMS: atom_id res chain seq x y z
N LEU A 1 23.89 39.93 19.60
CA LEU A 1 24.36 38.57 19.84
C LEU A 1 25.77 38.43 19.32
N THR A 2 26.74 38.37 20.25
CA THR A 2 28.17 38.30 19.92
C THR A 2 28.57 36.84 19.75
N LEU A 3 28.97 36.45 18.54
CA LEU A 3 29.49 35.11 18.25
C LEU A 3 31.02 35.17 18.30
N LEU A 4 31.62 34.46 19.26
CA LEU A 4 33.08 34.34 19.39
C LEU A 4 33.53 33.08 18.64
N VAL A 5 34.29 33.22 17.58
CA VAL A 5 34.92 32.11 16.85
C VAL A 5 36.40 32.08 17.21
N LEU A 6 36.85 31.05 17.89
CA LEU A 6 38.25 30.76 18.15
C LEU A 6 38.85 29.91 17.04
N LEU A 7 39.67 30.50 16.18
CA LEU A 7 40.56 29.76 15.29
C LEU A 7 41.98 29.84 15.87
N SER A 8 42.58 28.69 16.05
CA SER A 8 43.95 28.56 16.54
C SER A 8 44.94 29.20 15.56
N GLY A 9 45.57 30.30 15.99
CA GLY A 9 46.84 30.73 15.42
C GLY A 9 46.88 32.05 14.66
N VAL A 10 45.84 32.92 14.65
CA VAL A 10 45.96 34.27 14.05
C VAL A 10 44.98 35.24 14.73
N SER A 11 45.48 36.46 14.91
CA SER A 11 44.91 37.67 15.50
C SER A 11 43.39 37.81 15.55
N PHE A 12 42.93 38.28 16.69
CA PHE A 12 41.56 38.72 16.94
C PHE A 12 41.16 39.88 16.02
N GLY A 13 40.17 39.68 15.16
CA GLY A 13 39.44 40.73 14.49
C GLY A 13 38.00 40.75 15.02
N VAL A 14 37.59 41.87 15.58
CA VAL A 14 36.19 42.14 15.91
C VAL A 14 35.51 42.57 14.63
N VAL A 15 34.59 41.77 14.14
CA VAL A 15 33.69 42.18 13.05
C VAL A 15 32.40 42.68 13.70
N GLU A 16 32.22 43.97 13.67
CA GLU A 16 30.97 44.64 14.01
C GLU A 16 29.99 44.40 12.83
N LEU A 17 28.94 43.65 13.08
CA LEU A 17 27.81 43.51 12.13
C LEU A 17 26.88 44.69 12.36
N GLU A 18 26.81 45.59 11.39
CA GLU A 18 25.77 46.63 11.36
C GLU A 18 24.37 46.02 11.33
N PRO A 19 23.41 46.61 12.04
CA PRO A 19 22.04 46.15 11.98
C PRO A 19 21.42 46.56 10.63
N LEU A 20 21.13 45.60 9.79
CA LEU A 20 20.30 45.80 8.61
C LEU A 20 18.88 46.21 9.05
N ALA A 21 18.64 47.50 8.99
CA ALA A 21 17.32 48.04 9.06
C ALA A 21 16.56 47.67 7.80
N GLN A 22 15.59 46.76 7.93
CA GLN A 22 14.63 46.52 6.88
C GLN A 22 13.22 46.68 7.43
N ASN A 23 12.72 47.87 7.29
CA ASN A 23 11.31 48.12 7.22
C ASN A 23 10.85 47.97 5.77
N GLN A 24 10.50 46.77 5.33
CA GLN A 24 9.54 46.60 4.26
C GLN A 24 8.20 46.23 4.89
N PRO A 25 7.13 46.95 4.59
CA PRO A 25 5.81 46.53 4.98
C PRO A 25 5.50 45.31 4.12
N GLN A 26 5.56 44.10 4.72
CA GLN A 26 4.92 42.95 4.15
C GLN A 26 3.44 43.27 4.07
N SER A 27 2.94 43.42 2.86
CA SER A 27 1.50 43.43 2.59
C SER A 27 0.96 42.07 3.03
N LEU A 28 0.46 42.02 4.25
CA LEU A 28 -0.43 40.96 4.70
C LEU A 28 -1.68 41.06 3.84
N SER A 29 -1.73 40.29 2.76
CA SER A 29 -3.02 39.94 2.18
C SER A 29 -3.75 39.12 3.27
N PRO A 30 -4.91 39.55 3.72
CA PRO A 30 -5.65 38.82 4.70
C PRO A 30 -6.30 37.60 4.01
N HIS A 31 -5.54 36.55 3.82
CA HIS A 31 -6.17 35.24 3.57
C HIS A 31 -6.89 34.88 4.87
N PRO A 32 -8.19 34.55 4.79
CA PRO A 32 -8.91 34.06 5.96
C PRO A 32 -8.15 32.88 6.56
N PRO A 33 -8.18 32.66 7.88
CA PRO A 33 -7.45 31.59 8.52
C PRO A 33 -7.87 30.27 7.89
N GLN A 34 -6.93 29.62 7.21
CA GLN A 34 -7.17 28.31 6.58
C GLN A 34 -7.22 27.25 7.66
N LYS A 35 -8.22 26.38 7.59
CA LYS A 35 -8.35 25.21 8.46
C LYS A 35 -7.53 24.06 7.89
N ASN A 36 -6.62 23.49 8.68
CA ASN A 36 -5.81 22.35 8.24
C ASN A 36 -6.65 21.08 8.18
N ILE A 37 -6.52 20.36 7.07
CA ILE A 37 -6.97 18.98 6.89
C ILE A 37 -5.74 18.09 6.88
N THR A 38 -5.59 17.28 7.94
CA THR A 38 -4.45 16.36 8.07
C THR A 38 -4.81 15.00 7.48
N LEU A 39 -3.96 14.50 6.60
CA LEU A 39 -4.01 13.14 6.06
C LEU A 39 -2.84 12.34 6.67
N ALA A 40 -3.14 11.21 7.29
CA ALA A 40 -2.14 10.34 7.89
C ALA A 40 -1.70 9.28 6.88
N VAL A 41 -0.39 9.15 6.66
CA VAL A 41 0.19 8.19 5.72
C VAL A 41 0.93 7.11 6.50
N ILE A 42 0.61 5.85 6.23
CA ILE A 42 1.21 4.67 6.85
C ILE A 42 1.72 3.75 5.74
N LEU A 43 3.01 3.80 5.44
CA LEU A 43 3.63 3.04 4.36
C LEU A 43 5.04 2.59 4.77
N PRO A 44 5.62 1.55 4.11
CA PRO A 44 7.02 1.19 4.31
C PRO A 44 7.96 2.34 3.97
N LEU A 45 9.02 2.52 4.77
CA LEU A 45 9.99 3.60 4.59
C LEU A 45 11.30 3.14 3.94
N HIS A 46 11.87 2.03 4.41
CA HIS A 46 13.22 1.60 4.04
C HIS A 46 13.19 0.50 2.96
N ASN A 47 12.23 -0.41 3.04
CA ASN A 47 12.12 -1.48 2.07
C ASN A 47 11.46 -1.00 0.78
N THR A 48 12.29 -0.64 -0.18
CA THR A 48 11.86 -0.13 -1.49
C THR A 48 11.44 -1.23 -2.48
N GLU A 49 11.51 -2.49 -2.11
CA GLU A 49 10.96 -3.59 -2.92
C GLU A 49 9.44 -3.49 -3.01
N TYR A 50 8.80 -2.98 -1.97
CA TYR A 50 7.37 -2.70 -2.03
C TYR A 50 7.05 -1.57 -3.03
N PRO A 51 6.18 -1.80 -4.04
CA PRO A 51 5.78 -0.76 -5.01
C PRO A 51 5.17 0.48 -4.36
N TRP A 52 4.60 0.32 -3.18
CA TRP A 52 3.95 1.38 -2.38
C TRP A 52 4.84 1.96 -1.29
N ALA A 53 6.12 1.65 -1.26
CA ALA A 53 7.05 2.24 -0.30
C ALA A 53 7.04 3.78 -0.38
N TRP A 54 7.17 4.44 0.77
CA TRP A 54 7.12 5.90 0.85
C TRP A 54 8.07 6.62 -0.11
N PRO A 55 9.35 6.21 -0.30
CA PRO A 55 10.23 6.86 -1.27
C PRO A 55 9.72 6.78 -2.72
N ARG A 56 8.88 5.78 -3.04
CA ARG A 56 8.31 5.63 -4.39
C ARG A 56 7.05 6.45 -4.61
N VAL A 57 6.16 6.50 -3.62
CA VAL A 57 4.83 7.13 -3.78
C VAL A 57 4.71 8.50 -3.12
N GLY A 58 5.55 8.80 -2.13
CA GLY A 58 5.56 10.08 -1.40
C GLY A 58 5.69 11.29 -2.30
N PRO A 59 6.59 11.32 -3.28
CA PRO A 59 6.68 12.44 -4.22
C PRO A 59 5.38 12.73 -4.97
N ALA A 60 4.65 11.68 -5.38
CA ALA A 60 3.36 11.84 -6.04
C ALA A 60 2.27 12.38 -5.09
N LEU A 61 2.28 11.94 -3.83
CA LEU A 61 1.37 12.46 -2.80
C LEU A 61 1.64 13.94 -2.51
N HIS A 62 2.91 14.35 -2.39
CA HIS A 62 3.26 15.76 -2.22
C HIS A 62 2.86 16.59 -3.42
N TRP A 63 3.12 16.09 -4.64
CA TRP A 63 2.69 16.79 -5.85
C TRP A 63 1.17 16.97 -5.93
N ALA A 64 0.41 15.94 -5.57
CA ALA A 64 -1.05 16.02 -5.54
C ALA A 64 -1.53 17.02 -4.48
N LEU A 65 -0.89 17.03 -3.31
CA LEU A 65 -1.16 17.97 -2.23
C LEU A 65 -0.94 19.41 -2.68
N ASP A 66 0.22 19.69 -3.32
CA ASP A 66 0.55 21.01 -3.83
C ASP A 66 -0.46 21.47 -4.90
N LYS A 67 -0.91 20.57 -5.76
CA LYS A 67 -1.94 20.86 -6.76
C LYS A 67 -3.27 21.26 -6.13
N VAL A 68 -3.71 20.51 -5.11
CA VAL A 68 -4.98 20.81 -4.41
C VAL A 68 -4.85 22.12 -3.65
N ASN A 69 -3.74 22.33 -2.93
CA ASN A 69 -3.53 23.56 -2.14
C ASN A 69 -3.33 24.82 -3.00
N SER A 70 -2.87 24.65 -4.26
CA SER A 70 -2.65 25.78 -5.19
C SER A 70 -3.91 26.18 -5.96
N ASP A 71 -4.93 25.32 -6.03
CA ASP A 71 -6.16 25.61 -6.76
C ASP A 71 -7.20 26.25 -5.81
N PRO A 72 -7.53 27.54 -6.01
CA PRO A 72 -8.49 28.22 -5.14
C PRO A 72 -9.94 27.68 -5.22
N ASN A 73 -10.25 26.89 -6.25
CA ASN A 73 -11.56 26.27 -6.42
C ASN A 73 -11.67 24.91 -5.70
N LEU A 74 -10.52 24.31 -5.35
CA LEU A 74 -10.47 23.07 -4.57
C LEU A 74 -10.33 23.43 -3.08
N LEU A 75 -11.21 22.90 -2.25
CA LEU A 75 -11.19 23.06 -0.80
C LEU A 75 -10.99 24.51 -0.31
N PRO A 76 -11.79 25.47 -0.76
CA PRO A 76 -11.63 26.88 -0.36
C PRO A 76 -11.71 27.04 1.17
N GLY A 77 -10.74 27.73 1.75
CA GLY A 77 -10.62 27.91 3.21
C GLY A 77 -9.97 26.76 3.96
N TYR A 78 -9.48 25.73 3.25
CA TYR A 78 -8.77 24.61 3.84
C TYR A 78 -7.36 24.47 3.24
N HIS A 79 -6.48 23.88 4.02
CA HIS A 79 -5.12 23.52 3.60
C HIS A 79 -4.85 22.07 3.94
N LEU A 80 -4.49 21.27 2.94
CA LEU A 80 -4.12 19.86 3.13
C LEU A 80 -2.68 19.76 3.62
N GLN A 81 -2.45 18.88 4.59
CA GLN A 81 -1.11 18.51 5.06
C GLN A 81 -1.01 17.00 5.26
N LEU A 82 0.21 16.47 5.09
CA LEU A 82 0.51 15.06 5.33
C LEU A 82 1.27 14.90 6.65
N VAL A 83 0.96 13.83 7.37
CA VAL A 83 1.78 13.28 8.45
C VAL A 83 2.09 11.83 8.11
N PHE A 84 3.34 11.44 8.21
CA PHE A 84 3.82 10.13 7.78
C PHE A 84 4.43 9.35 8.95
N ASN A 85 4.20 8.04 8.98
CA ASN A 85 4.99 7.12 9.80
C ASN A 85 5.08 5.74 9.12
N SER A 86 6.14 4.98 9.45
CA SER A 86 6.43 3.69 8.82
C SER A 86 5.56 2.56 9.35
N SER A 87 5.14 1.66 8.46
CA SER A 87 4.45 0.41 8.78
C SER A 87 5.39 -0.78 8.98
N GLU A 88 6.70 -0.57 8.83
CA GLU A 88 7.70 -1.64 8.87
C GLU A 88 8.02 -2.10 10.30
N ASN A 89 8.31 -3.40 10.42
CA ASN A 89 8.97 -3.94 11.58
C ASN A 89 10.51 -3.71 11.51
N LYS A 90 11.25 -4.29 12.45
CA LYS A 90 12.72 -4.17 12.50
C LYS A 90 13.43 -4.83 11.33
N GLU A 91 12.80 -5.79 10.70
CA GLU A 91 13.28 -6.53 9.54
C GLU A 91 12.95 -5.82 8.21
N GLY A 92 12.28 -4.67 8.25
CA GLY A 92 11.86 -3.92 7.05
C GLY A 92 10.65 -4.53 6.34
N LEU A 93 9.89 -5.40 7.01
CA LEU A 93 8.70 -6.02 6.45
C LEU A 93 7.43 -5.31 6.89
N CYS A 94 6.39 -5.40 6.06
CA CYS A 94 5.04 -4.98 6.44
C CYS A 94 4.59 -5.68 7.73
N SER A 95 4.14 -4.93 8.70
CA SER A 95 3.81 -5.49 10.00
C SER A 95 2.36 -5.25 10.40
N ASP A 96 1.67 -6.35 10.72
CA ASP A 96 0.32 -6.37 11.27
C ASP A 96 0.25 -5.89 12.74
N SER A 97 1.39 -5.82 13.40
CA SER A 97 1.51 -5.31 14.77
C SER A 97 1.99 -3.85 14.82
N VAL A 98 2.91 -3.43 13.94
CA VAL A 98 3.43 -2.05 13.91
C VAL A 98 2.41 -1.09 13.30
N ALA A 99 1.84 -1.42 12.16
CA ALA A 99 0.92 -0.53 11.45
C ALA A 99 -0.30 -0.08 12.27
N PRO A 100 -0.99 -0.95 13.04
CA PRO A 100 -2.09 -0.51 13.89
C PRO A 100 -1.65 0.38 15.06
N LEU A 101 -0.47 0.16 15.65
CA LEU A 101 0.07 1.04 16.69
C LEU A 101 0.36 2.42 16.12
N VAL A 102 0.98 2.47 14.94
CA VAL A 102 1.22 3.72 14.20
C VAL A 102 -0.10 4.45 13.88
N ALA A 103 -1.13 3.70 13.49
CA ALA A 103 -2.45 4.29 13.22
C ALA A 103 -3.05 4.92 14.48
N VAL A 104 -2.91 4.26 15.64
CA VAL A 104 -3.37 4.78 16.93
C VAL A 104 -2.59 6.04 17.31
N ASP A 105 -1.26 6.03 17.20
CA ASP A 105 -0.42 7.19 17.52
C ASP A 105 -0.77 8.40 16.64
N LEU A 106 -0.93 8.18 15.32
CA LEU A 106 -1.32 9.25 14.39
C LEU A 106 -2.73 9.75 14.66
N LYS A 107 -3.66 8.86 15.04
CA LYS A 107 -5.03 9.25 15.38
C LYS A 107 -5.07 10.18 16.58
N PHE A 108 -4.36 9.83 17.67
CA PHE A 108 -4.39 10.62 18.89
C PHE A 108 -3.53 11.89 18.82
N SER A 109 -2.43 11.86 18.06
CA SER A 109 -1.54 13.03 17.93
C SER A 109 -2.07 14.09 16.96
N TYR A 110 -2.71 13.68 15.88
CA TYR A 110 -3.08 14.59 14.76
C TYR A 110 -4.55 14.61 14.41
N ASN A 111 -5.33 13.64 14.90
CA ASN A 111 -6.75 13.45 14.56
C ASN A 111 -7.04 13.61 13.05
N PRO A 112 -6.41 12.76 12.19
CA PRO A 112 -6.48 12.93 10.74
C PRO A 112 -7.90 12.74 10.20
N TRP A 113 -8.17 13.40 9.09
CA TRP A 113 -9.42 13.29 8.36
C TRP A 113 -9.51 12.03 7.50
N ALA A 114 -8.36 11.51 7.08
CA ALA A 114 -8.27 10.24 6.36
C ALA A 114 -6.90 9.60 6.57
N PHE A 115 -6.86 8.29 6.37
CA PHE A 115 -5.61 7.52 6.31
C PHE A 115 -5.29 7.15 4.86
N ILE A 116 -4.01 7.18 4.49
CA ILE A 116 -3.47 6.68 3.23
C ILE A 116 -2.53 5.51 3.56
N GLY A 117 -2.84 4.32 3.03
CA GLY A 117 -2.20 3.08 3.45
C GLY A 117 -2.88 2.46 4.69
N PRO A 118 -2.33 1.35 5.22
CA PRO A 118 -1.15 0.63 4.75
C PRO A 118 -1.30 0.00 3.36
N GLY A 119 -0.18 -0.45 2.76
CA GLY A 119 -0.15 -1.03 1.42
C GLY A 119 -0.24 -2.57 1.37
N CYS A 120 0.00 -3.26 2.47
CA CYS A 120 0.00 -4.71 2.57
C CYS A 120 -1.31 -5.22 3.20
N ASP A 121 -1.80 -6.38 2.76
CA ASP A 121 -3.09 -6.93 3.23
C ASP A 121 -3.09 -7.18 4.75
N TYR A 122 -2.04 -7.82 5.29
CA TYR A 122 -1.95 -8.10 6.74
C TYR A 122 -1.90 -6.84 7.60
N SER A 123 -1.09 -5.86 7.21
CA SER A 123 -1.00 -4.60 7.95
C SER A 123 -2.24 -3.73 7.79
N SER A 124 -2.93 -3.82 6.64
CA SER A 124 -4.17 -3.07 6.38
C SER A 124 -5.34 -3.58 7.22
N SER A 125 -5.42 -4.90 7.49
CA SER A 125 -6.56 -5.49 8.18
C SER A 125 -6.81 -4.93 9.59
N PRO A 126 -5.85 -4.87 10.50
CA PRO A 126 -6.06 -4.28 11.83
C PRO A 126 -6.32 -2.76 11.76
N VAL A 127 -5.64 -2.03 10.85
CA VAL A 127 -5.87 -0.59 10.67
C VAL A 127 -7.30 -0.32 10.18
N ALA A 128 -7.79 -1.13 9.24
CA ALA A 128 -9.14 -1.05 8.71
C ALA A 128 -10.24 -1.17 9.78
N ARG A 129 -10.02 -2.04 10.77
CA ARG A 129 -10.95 -2.18 11.91
C ARG A 129 -11.01 -0.91 12.76
N PHE A 130 -9.85 -0.29 13.01
CA PHE A 130 -9.79 0.95 13.77
C PHE A 130 -10.41 2.10 12.98
N THR A 131 -10.05 2.28 11.71
CA THR A 131 -10.59 3.37 10.88
C THR A 131 -12.09 3.25 10.68
N THR A 132 -12.62 2.02 10.57
CA THR A 132 -14.07 1.77 10.53
C THR A 132 -14.73 2.17 11.84
N HIS A 133 -14.15 1.80 12.99
CA HIS A 133 -14.68 2.17 14.30
C HIS A 133 -14.62 3.69 14.56
N TRP A 134 -13.55 4.33 14.08
CA TRP A 134 -13.40 5.79 14.21
C TRP A 134 -14.20 6.60 13.18
N GLU A 135 -14.85 5.92 12.24
CA GLU A 135 -15.55 6.54 11.10
C GLU A 135 -14.62 7.46 10.28
N VAL A 136 -13.34 7.08 10.17
CA VAL A 136 -12.32 7.80 9.39
C VAL A 136 -12.03 7.06 8.10
N PRO A 137 -12.12 7.69 6.92
CA PRO A 137 -11.82 7.05 5.65
C PRO A 137 -10.36 6.53 5.60
N MET A 138 -10.19 5.36 4.98
CA MET A 138 -8.89 4.77 4.67
C MET A 138 -8.79 4.51 3.18
N ILE A 139 -7.81 5.12 2.53
CA ILE A 139 -7.52 4.97 1.09
C ILE A 139 -6.27 4.12 0.95
N THR A 140 -6.35 3.01 0.24
CA THR A 140 -5.21 2.10 0.10
C THR A 140 -5.16 1.40 -1.25
N GLY A 141 -3.96 1.06 -1.72
CA GLY A 141 -3.73 0.12 -2.83
C GLY A 141 -3.56 -1.33 -2.35
N GLY A 142 -3.40 -1.54 -1.03
CA GLY A 142 -3.47 -2.82 -0.33
C GLY A 142 -4.92 -3.27 -0.14
N ALA A 143 -5.24 -3.93 0.94
CA ALA A 143 -6.63 -4.31 1.27
C ALA A 143 -7.36 -5.00 0.10
N ARG A 144 -6.66 -5.89 -0.61
CA ARG A 144 -7.16 -6.55 -1.82
C ARG A 144 -7.89 -7.86 -1.54
N ALA A 145 -7.63 -8.47 -0.38
CA ALA A 145 -8.24 -9.73 0.05
C ALA A 145 -9.77 -9.60 0.18
N LEU A 146 -10.47 -10.72 0.06
CA LEU A 146 -11.94 -10.77 0.06
C LEU A 146 -12.56 -10.20 1.35
N GLY A 147 -11.90 -10.40 2.50
CA GLY A 147 -12.38 -9.95 3.80
C GLY A 147 -12.53 -8.43 3.94
N PHE A 148 -11.87 -7.64 3.10
CA PHE A 148 -11.96 -6.18 3.18
C PHE A 148 -13.30 -5.60 2.72
N ASN A 149 -14.11 -6.36 2.00
CA ASN A 149 -15.47 -5.95 1.62
C ASN A 149 -16.40 -5.72 2.83
N LEU A 150 -15.99 -6.15 4.02
CA LEU A 150 -16.74 -5.96 5.27
C LEU A 150 -16.53 -4.57 5.90
N TYR A 151 -15.52 -3.82 5.48
CA TYR A 151 -15.16 -2.54 6.08
C TYR A 151 -15.64 -1.37 5.23
N SER A 152 -16.61 -0.62 5.76
CA SER A 152 -17.23 0.51 5.04
C SER A 152 -16.34 1.74 4.90
N SER A 153 -15.29 1.86 5.73
CA SER A 153 -14.36 3.00 5.70
C SER A 153 -13.28 2.90 4.63
N ILE A 154 -13.14 1.75 3.97
CA ILE A 154 -12.05 1.51 3.01
C ILE A 154 -12.46 1.93 1.60
N THR A 155 -11.58 2.70 0.97
CA THR A 155 -11.55 2.91 -0.48
C THR A 155 -10.29 2.25 -1.04
N ASN A 156 -10.46 1.14 -1.75
CA ASN A 156 -9.37 0.48 -2.45
C ASN A 156 -9.23 1.09 -3.85
N ILE A 157 -8.02 1.58 -4.18
CA ILE A 157 -7.70 2.19 -5.48
C ILE A 157 -7.03 1.22 -6.46
N GLY A 158 -6.80 -0.03 -6.05
CA GLY A 158 -6.22 -1.10 -6.86
C GLY A 158 -7.22 -2.21 -7.20
N PRO A 159 -6.81 -3.17 -8.05
CA PRO A 159 -7.62 -4.34 -8.34
C PRO A 159 -7.74 -5.23 -7.09
N THR A 160 -8.96 -5.66 -6.79
CA THR A 160 -9.21 -6.62 -5.69
C THR A 160 -9.04 -8.06 -6.17
N HIS A 161 -8.74 -8.97 -5.24
CA HIS A 161 -8.63 -10.40 -5.55
C HIS A 161 -9.96 -11.01 -5.97
N LYS A 162 -11.09 -10.44 -5.54
CA LYS A 162 -12.41 -10.78 -6.08
C LYS A 162 -12.48 -10.56 -7.58
N LYS A 163 -12.00 -9.42 -8.08
CA LYS A 163 -11.98 -9.13 -9.52
C LYS A 163 -11.05 -10.06 -10.29
N LEU A 164 -9.94 -10.47 -9.68
CA LEU A 164 -9.09 -11.51 -10.23
C LEU A 164 -9.85 -12.84 -10.35
N GLY A 165 -10.58 -13.24 -9.33
CA GLY A 165 -11.42 -14.44 -9.34
C GLY A 165 -12.50 -14.39 -10.43
N GLU A 166 -13.27 -13.30 -10.50
CA GLU A 166 -14.24 -13.07 -11.57
C GLU A 166 -13.62 -13.20 -12.97
N PHE A 167 -12.41 -12.66 -13.15
CA PHE A 167 -11.68 -12.78 -14.42
C PHE A 167 -11.32 -14.23 -14.72
N VAL A 168 -10.77 -14.96 -13.76
CA VAL A 168 -10.40 -16.39 -13.93
C VAL A 168 -11.61 -17.25 -14.28
N VAL A 169 -12.76 -17.05 -13.63
CA VAL A 169 -14.01 -17.74 -13.96
C VAL A 169 -14.47 -17.44 -15.40
N ARG A 170 -14.35 -16.18 -15.86
CA ARG A 170 -14.65 -15.81 -17.25
C ARG A 170 -13.72 -16.50 -18.25
N MET A 171 -12.42 -16.61 -17.93
CA MET A 171 -11.45 -17.34 -18.73
C MET A 171 -11.83 -18.82 -18.83
N HIS A 172 -12.18 -19.47 -17.71
CA HIS A 172 -12.63 -20.86 -17.70
C HIS A 172 -13.84 -21.07 -18.61
N ARG A 173 -14.84 -20.20 -18.52
CA ARG A 173 -16.03 -20.27 -19.38
C ARG A 173 -15.69 -20.05 -20.86
N HIS A 174 -14.81 -19.09 -21.16
CA HIS A 174 -14.41 -18.76 -22.53
C HIS A 174 -13.72 -19.94 -23.22
N PHE A 175 -12.83 -20.63 -22.50
CA PHE A 175 -12.10 -21.77 -23.05
C PHE A 175 -12.78 -23.12 -22.82
N GLY A 176 -13.97 -23.14 -22.27
CA GLY A 176 -14.70 -24.39 -22.02
C GLY A 176 -14.10 -25.28 -20.94
N TRP A 177 -13.31 -24.74 -20.01
CA TRP A 177 -12.72 -25.47 -18.91
C TRP A 177 -13.75 -25.62 -17.78
N HIS A 178 -14.52 -26.69 -17.78
CA HIS A 178 -15.72 -26.76 -16.92
C HIS A 178 -15.57 -27.64 -15.70
N LYS A 179 -14.49 -28.42 -15.58
CA LYS A 179 -14.52 -29.52 -14.61
C LYS A 179 -13.64 -29.28 -13.37
N HIS A 180 -12.42 -28.87 -13.56
CA HIS A 180 -11.45 -28.88 -12.48
C HIS A 180 -10.33 -27.88 -12.74
N ALA A 181 -9.86 -27.21 -11.70
CA ALA A 181 -8.70 -26.35 -11.72
C ALA A 181 -7.73 -26.74 -10.62
N LEU A 182 -6.44 -26.62 -10.87
CA LEU A 182 -5.41 -26.72 -9.85
C LEU A 182 -4.75 -25.34 -9.69
N LEU A 183 -4.84 -24.76 -8.50
CA LEU A 183 -4.24 -23.49 -8.14
C LEU A 183 -2.88 -23.75 -7.49
N VAL A 184 -1.81 -23.37 -8.17
CA VAL A 184 -0.44 -23.57 -7.69
C VAL A 184 0.17 -22.23 -7.33
N PHE A 185 0.67 -22.07 -6.11
CA PHE A 185 1.23 -20.81 -5.65
C PHE A 185 2.32 -20.99 -4.59
N SER A 186 3.22 -20.02 -4.51
CA SER A 186 4.17 -19.91 -3.41
C SER A 186 3.52 -19.27 -2.20
N ASP A 187 3.79 -19.76 -1.00
CA ASP A 187 3.32 -19.19 0.24
C ASP A 187 4.46 -19.10 1.27
N ASN A 188 5.04 -17.91 1.36
CA ASN A 188 5.98 -17.57 2.43
C ASN A 188 5.21 -17.00 3.62
N LYS A 189 5.16 -17.75 4.72
CA LYS A 189 4.42 -17.35 5.93
C LYS A 189 5.11 -16.24 6.74
N ASN A 190 6.34 -15.90 6.39
CA ASN A 190 7.09 -14.84 7.07
C ASN A 190 6.86 -13.45 6.46
N ASP A 191 6.20 -13.38 5.29
CA ASP A 191 5.87 -12.15 4.59
C ASP A 191 4.35 -11.90 4.61
N ASP A 192 3.89 -10.88 3.89
CA ASP A 192 2.48 -10.46 3.69
C ASP A 192 1.62 -11.50 2.93
N ARG A 193 2.18 -12.62 2.54
CA ARG A 193 1.54 -13.73 1.83
C ARG A 193 0.75 -13.30 0.58
N PRO A 194 1.33 -12.52 -0.33
CA PRO A 194 0.60 -11.92 -1.46
C PRO A 194 0.00 -12.95 -2.40
N CYS A 195 0.69 -14.07 -2.64
CA CYS A 195 0.19 -15.14 -3.49
C CYS A 195 -0.97 -15.89 -2.86
N TYR A 196 -0.93 -16.14 -1.55
CA TYR A 196 -2.04 -16.76 -0.83
C TYR A 196 -3.33 -15.94 -0.97
N PHE A 197 -3.28 -14.64 -0.70
CA PHE A 197 -4.45 -13.77 -0.85
C PHE A 197 -4.89 -13.60 -2.30
N ALA A 198 -3.95 -13.61 -3.25
CA ALA A 198 -4.29 -13.54 -4.66
C ALA A 198 -5.05 -14.77 -5.14
N VAL A 199 -4.74 -15.96 -4.61
CA VAL A 199 -5.40 -17.23 -4.97
C VAL A 199 -6.75 -17.39 -4.26
N GLU A 200 -6.93 -16.81 -3.08
CA GLU A 200 -8.21 -16.85 -2.35
C GLU A 200 -9.39 -16.36 -3.22
N GLY A 201 -9.18 -15.30 -4.01
CA GLY A 201 -10.20 -14.78 -4.93
C GLY A 201 -10.63 -15.76 -5.98
N PRO A 202 -9.73 -16.29 -6.83
CA PRO A 202 -10.01 -17.36 -7.78
C PRO A 202 -10.66 -18.59 -7.16
N TYR A 203 -10.13 -19.08 -6.03
CA TYR A 203 -10.66 -20.24 -5.34
C TYR A 203 -12.14 -20.06 -4.95
N THR A 204 -12.44 -18.91 -4.34
CA THR A 204 -13.80 -18.59 -3.88
C THR A 204 -14.76 -18.42 -5.06
N GLU A 205 -14.37 -17.63 -6.06
CA GLU A 205 -15.22 -17.39 -7.23
C GLU A 205 -15.43 -18.66 -8.06
N MET A 206 -14.43 -19.53 -8.18
CA MET A 206 -14.59 -20.84 -8.83
C MET A 206 -15.60 -21.71 -8.08
N ARG A 207 -15.47 -21.84 -6.77
CA ARG A 207 -16.39 -22.60 -5.94
C ARG A 207 -17.83 -22.09 -6.06
N ASP A 208 -18.02 -20.77 -6.02
CA ASP A 208 -19.33 -20.13 -6.12
C ASP A 208 -19.95 -20.29 -7.53
N ASN A 209 -19.12 -20.60 -8.54
CA ASN A 209 -19.54 -20.90 -9.91
C ASN A 209 -19.52 -22.41 -10.25
N ASN A 210 -19.47 -23.29 -9.25
CA ASN A 210 -19.46 -24.75 -9.40
C ASN A 210 -18.27 -25.29 -10.22
N ILE A 211 -17.13 -24.62 -10.18
CA ILE A 211 -15.86 -25.10 -10.71
C ILE A 211 -15.09 -25.68 -9.54
N THR A 212 -14.77 -26.96 -9.58
CA THR A 212 -13.94 -27.59 -8.54
C THR A 212 -12.53 -27.09 -8.64
N ALA A 213 -11.98 -26.59 -7.55
CA ALA A 213 -10.60 -26.11 -7.48
C ALA A 213 -9.87 -26.79 -6.33
N ASP A 214 -8.73 -27.40 -6.64
CA ASP A 214 -7.75 -27.87 -5.66
C ASP A 214 -6.59 -26.88 -5.59
N ASP A 215 -5.83 -26.94 -4.51
CA ASP A 215 -4.64 -26.14 -4.35
C ASP A 215 -3.38 -26.98 -4.16
N MET A 216 -2.25 -26.41 -4.56
CA MET A 216 -0.92 -26.95 -4.31
C MET A 216 -0.02 -25.78 -3.89
N VAL A 217 0.50 -25.88 -2.69
CA VAL A 217 1.32 -24.86 -2.06
C VAL A 217 2.77 -25.32 -2.03
N PHE A 218 3.67 -24.41 -2.34
CA PHE A 218 5.12 -24.58 -2.13
C PHE A 218 5.69 -23.30 -1.52
N ASN A 219 6.92 -23.34 -1.01
CA ASN A 219 7.62 -22.15 -0.57
C ASN A 219 8.85 -21.95 -1.46
N GLU A 220 8.93 -20.81 -2.13
CA GLU A 220 10.06 -20.50 -3.02
C GLU A 220 11.35 -20.17 -2.28
N ASP A 221 11.26 -19.84 -0.98
CA ASP A 221 12.42 -19.61 -0.13
C ASP A 221 13.00 -20.89 0.48
N ASP A 222 12.35 -22.04 0.31
CA ASP A 222 12.87 -23.33 0.73
C ASP A 222 13.99 -23.77 -0.24
N GLU A 223 15.23 -23.72 0.18
CA GLU A 223 16.38 -24.17 -0.62
C GLU A 223 16.70 -25.67 -0.42
N PRO A 224 16.87 -26.42 -1.51
CA PRO A 224 16.53 -26.09 -2.91
C PRO A 224 15.09 -26.44 -3.27
N VAL A 225 14.34 -25.52 -3.86
CA VAL A 225 13.02 -25.82 -4.43
C VAL A 225 13.20 -26.81 -5.58
N ARG A 226 12.65 -28.00 -5.44
CA ARG A 226 12.71 -29.04 -6.49
C ARG A 226 11.57 -28.85 -7.49
N TYR A 227 11.70 -27.90 -8.38
CA TYR A 227 10.69 -27.58 -9.40
C TYR A 227 10.31 -28.78 -10.29
N GLU A 228 11.25 -29.69 -10.57
CA GLU A 228 10.96 -30.91 -11.35
C GLU A 228 9.96 -31.82 -10.64
N VAL A 229 10.08 -31.95 -9.32
CA VAL A 229 9.11 -32.74 -8.52
C VAL A 229 7.76 -32.06 -8.51
N LEU A 230 7.76 -30.74 -8.26
CA LEU A 230 6.54 -29.93 -8.27
C LEU A 230 5.79 -30.03 -9.61
N LEU A 231 6.48 -29.87 -10.73
CA LEU A 231 5.89 -29.98 -12.06
C LEU A 231 5.39 -31.38 -12.37
N ARG A 232 6.08 -32.43 -11.90
CA ARG A 232 5.62 -33.81 -12.02
C ARG A 232 4.30 -34.02 -11.26
N ASP A 233 4.21 -33.51 -10.03
CA ASP A 233 3.01 -33.62 -9.20
C ASP A 233 1.85 -32.83 -9.81
N ILE A 234 2.09 -31.63 -10.33
CA ILE A 234 1.12 -30.85 -11.09
C ILE A 234 0.60 -31.64 -12.28
N SER A 235 1.50 -32.26 -13.06
CA SER A 235 1.12 -33.02 -14.25
C SER A 235 0.27 -34.25 -13.96
N GLN A 236 0.35 -34.79 -12.75
CA GLN A 236 -0.50 -35.91 -12.31
C GLN A 236 -1.88 -35.45 -11.89
N LYS A 237 -2.00 -34.26 -11.30
CA LYS A 237 -3.26 -33.71 -10.78
C LYS A 237 -4.05 -32.93 -11.81
N ALA A 238 -3.37 -32.18 -12.67
CA ALA A 238 -3.98 -31.35 -13.70
C ALA A 238 -3.35 -31.67 -15.07
N ARG A 239 -4.06 -32.46 -15.86
CA ARG A 239 -3.74 -32.63 -17.29
C ARG A 239 -4.57 -31.64 -18.07
N GLY A 240 -3.97 -30.54 -18.47
CA GLY A 240 -4.55 -29.66 -19.48
C GLY A 240 -4.69 -30.42 -20.80
N LYS A 241 -5.82 -31.02 -21.07
CA LYS A 241 -6.22 -31.20 -22.44
C LYS A 241 -6.59 -29.81 -22.92
N CYS A 242 -5.69 -29.13 -23.63
CA CYS A 242 -6.07 -28.17 -24.62
C CYS A 242 -6.79 -28.98 -25.72
N ASP A 243 -8.08 -29.16 -25.58
CA ASP A 243 -8.92 -29.43 -26.75
C ASP A 243 -8.94 -28.09 -27.52
N THR A 244 -7.82 -27.78 -28.17
CA THR A 244 -7.77 -26.68 -29.14
C THR A 244 -8.62 -27.10 -30.34
N PRO A 245 -9.50 -26.24 -30.83
CA PRO A 245 -10.18 -26.44 -32.12
C PRO A 245 -9.24 -26.26 -33.33
N TRP A 246 -7.94 -26.23 -33.09
CA TRP A 246 -6.90 -26.28 -34.12
C TRP A 246 -6.54 -27.74 -34.36
N GLY A 247 -7.49 -28.49 -34.90
CA GLY A 247 -7.22 -29.73 -35.59
C GLY A 247 -6.40 -29.43 -36.81
N GLY A 248 -5.10 -29.54 -36.71
CA GLY A 248 -4.21 -29.81 -37.82
C GLY A 248 -4.01 -31.31 -37.82
N GLU A 249 -4.60 -31.99 -38.77
CA GLU A 249 -4.22 -33.32 -39.20
C GLU A 249 -2.71 -33.35 -39.50
N GLU A 250 -1.98 -34.28 -38.81
CA GLU A 250 -1.00 -35.18 -39.44
C GLU A 250 -0.79 -36.36 -38.51
#